data_a7b46baf450c5469b67d6535b7b73d01
#
_entry.id   a7b46baf450c5469b67d6535b7b73d01
#
_cell.length_a   1.000
_cell.length_b   1.000
_cell.length_c   1.000
_cell.angle_alpha   90.00
_cell.angle_beta   90.00
_cell.angle_gamma   90.00
#
_symmetry.space_group_name_H-M   'P 1'
#
loop_
_entity.id
_entity.type
_entity.pdbx_description
1 polymer ?
#
loop_
_entity_poly.entity_id
_entity_poly.type
_entity_poly.pdbx_seq_one_letter_code
_entity_poly.pdbx_strand_id
1 'polypeptide(L)'
;MADIVEEEIDIPLIVEDGTCVPNANCYVSLAYADEYMRNTGRKAWSELSENDRKSFLINATNYIDRTYSKLGWKGQKKYRRNQSLCFPRVELYDKDGYEVDGIPEELKKAVCEAGFISTTTSLFTVKDAAGSIKAQKVDVLEVEYYSDKETSGTYISRFTVLDDFLAGFYKTKNSDSMVKRAIHTDMLGGWI
;
A
#
# COMPACT_ATOMS: atom_id res chain seq x y z
N MET A 1 42.74 1.01 22.69
CA MET A 1 41.59 1.48 21.90
C MET A 1 40.41 0.67 22.40
N ALA A 2 39.44 1.32 23.01
CA ALA A 2 38.23 0.62 23.41
C ALA A 2 37.36 0.46 22.13
N ASP A 3 37.09 -0.78 21.76
CA ASP A 3 36.11 -1.08 20.72
C ASP A 3 34.77 -0.56 21.21
N ILE A 4 34.29 0.51 20.58
CA ILE A 4 32.90 0.96 20.74
C ILE A 4 32.06 -0.09 20.00
N VAL A 5 31.52 -1.05 20.74
CA VAL A 5 30.46 -1.91 20.24
C VAL A 5 29.23 -0.98 20.08
N GLU A 6 28.97 -0.53 18.87
CA GLU A 6 27.69 0.12 18.57
C GLU A 6 26.60 -0.90 18.85
N GLU A 7 25.86 -0.70 19.92
CA GLU A 7 24.69 -1.50 20.27
C GLU A 7 23.66 -1.27 19.16
N GLU A 8 23.45 -2.27 18.31
CA GLU A 8 22.48 -2.20 17.23
C GLU A 8 21.07 -2.06 17.84
N ILE A 9 20.45 -0.89 17.67
CA ILE A 9 19.13 -0.61 18.22
C ILE A 9 18.13 -1.47 17.47
N ASP A 10 17.47 -2.40 18.17
CA ASP A 10 16.42 -3.24 17.59
C ASP A 10 15.19 -2.40 17.23
N ILE A 11 14.75 -2.51 15.97
CA ILE A 11 13.57 -1.81 15.46
C ILE A 11 12.32 -2.66 15.76
N PRO A 12 11.37 -2.14 16.56
CA PRO A 12 10.16 -2.89 16.88
C PRO A 12 9.24 -3.00 15.65
N LEU A 13 9.03 -4.22 15.17
CA LEU A 13 8.03 -4.53 14.14
C LEU A 13 6.75 -5.03 14.83
N ILE A 14 5.74 -4.16 14.92
CA ILE A 14 4.45 -4.43 15.57
C ILE A 14 3.42 -4.69 14.48
N VAL A 15 3.00 -5.95 14.37
CA VAL A 15 2.15 -6.41 13.26
C VAL A 15 0.67 -6.29 13.62
N GLU A 16 -0.11 -5.67 12.72
CA GLU A 16 -1.57 -5.67 12.78
C GLU A 16 -2.10 -7.01 12.25
N ASP A 17 -2.79 -7.76 13.09
CA ASP A 17 -3.38 -9.06 12.78
C ASP A 17 -4.90 -9.03 12.50
N GLY A 18 -5.49 -7.84 12.56
CA GLY A 18 -6.93 -7.62 12.39
C GLY A 18 -7.69 -7.41 13.70
N THR A 19 -7.00 -7.43 14.84
CA THR A 19 -7.59 -7.26 16.18
C THR A 19 -7.43 -5.85 16.76
N CYS A 20 -6.87 -4.91 16.00
CA CYS A 20 -6.52 -3.55 16.45
C CYS A 20 -5.33 -3.55 17.43
N VAL A 21 -4.22 -4.13 17.00
CA VAL A 21 -2.99 -4.17 17.78
C VAL A 21 -2.52 -2.76 18.10
N PRO A 22 -2.32 -2.39 19.39
CA PRO A 22 -1.85 -1.06 19.76
C PRO A 22 -0.48 -0.76 19.15
N ASN A 23 -0.34 0.44 18.58
CA ASN A 23 0.88 0.92 17.93
C ASN A 23 1.35 0.04 16.76
N ALA A 24 0.48 -0.76 16.16
CA ALA A 24 0.83 -1.52 14.95
C ALA A 24 1.44 -0.59 13.90
N ASN A 25 2.54 -1.02 13.31
CA ASN A 25 3.31 -0.27 12.31
C ASN A 25 3.54 -1.05 11.01
N CYS A 26 3.08 -2.30 10.94
CA CYS A 26 3.21 -3.14 9.77
C CYS A 26 2.02 -4.09 9.62
N TYR A 27 1.73 -4.54 8.40
CA TYR A 27 0.70 -5.55 8.10
C TYR A 27 1.26 -6.97 7.98
N VAL A 28 2.57 -7.13 7.98
CA VAL A 28 3.23 -8.43 7.81
C VAL A 28 4.29 -8.65 8.87
N SER A 29 4.45 -9.90 9.28
CA SER A 29 5.59 -10.30 10.11
C SER A 29 6.85 -10.43 9.25
N LEU A 30 8.02 -10.34 9.87
CA LEU A 30 9.29 -10.56 9.18
C LEU A 30 9.35 -11.98 8.57
N ALA A 31 8.87 -12.98 9.30
CA ALA A 31 8.83 -14.37 8.82
C ALA A 31 7.97 -14.52 7.55
N TYR A 32 6.80 -13.86 7.50
CA TYR A 32 5.95 -13.85 6.31
C TYR A 32 6.67 -13.18 5.13
N ALA A 33 7.29 -12.03 5.35
CA ALA A 33 8.02 -11.33 4.30
C ALA A 33 9.21 -12.16 3.78
N ASP A 34 9.98 -12.78 4.66
CA ASP A 34 11.13 -13.62 4.30
C ASP A 34 10.70 -14.85 3.47
N GLU A 35 9.57 -15.45 3.84
CA GLU A 35 8.99 -16.55 3.07
C GLU A 35 8.53 -16.08 1.68
N TYR A 36 7.81 -14.97 1.61
CA TYR A 36 7.35 -14.37 0.37
C TYR A 36 8.52 -14.05 -0.57
N MET A 37 9.57 -13.42 -0.06
CA MET A 37 10.76 -13.07 -0.84
C MET A 37 11.51 -14.30 -1.36
N ARG A 38 11.59 -15.33 -0.53
CA ARG A 38 12.20 -16.61 -0.93
C ARG A 38 11.41 -17.27 -2.05
N ASN A 39 10.07 -17.32 -1.91
CA ASN A 39 9.18 -17.95 -2.88
C ASN A 39 9.14 -17.19 -4.22
N THR A 40 9.38 -15.86 -4.19
CA THR A 40 9.46 -15.01 -5.38
C THR A 40 10.89 -14.84 -5.94
N GLY A 41 11.87 -15.56 -5.37
CA GLY A 41 13.26 -15.60 -5.88
C GLY A 41 14.09 -14.35 -5.60
N ARG A 42 13.71 -13.53 -4.65
CA ARG A 42 14.36 -12.25 -4.32
C ARG A 42 15.52 -12.42 -3.33
N LYS A 43 16.62 -12.97 -3.79
CA LYS A 43 17.78 -13.33 -2.96
C LYS A 43 18.38 -12.13 -2.22
N ALA A 44 18.45 -10.96 -2.85
CA ALA A 44 19.02 -9.76 -2.25
C ALA A 44 18.32 -9.36 -0.93
N TRP A 45 17.05 -9.75 -0.72
CA TRP A 45 16.36 -9.51 0.55
C TRP A 45 17.02 -10.24 1.73
N SER A 46 17.49 -11.46 1.54
CA SER A 46 18.11 -12.27 2.60
C SER A 46 19.51 -11.80 2.98
N GLU A 47 20.13 -10.94 2.17
CA GLU A 47 21.45 -10.36 2.41
C GLU A 47 21.38 -9.11 3.32
N LEU A 48 20.16 -8.58 3.54
CA LEU A 48 19.94 -7.42 4.40
C LEU A 48 19.95 -7.79 5.88
N SER A 49 20.34 -6.83 6.72
CA SER A 49 20.21 -6.98 8.18
C SER A 49 18.75 -7.13 8.59
N GLU A 50 18.48 -7.69 9.75
CA GLU A 50 17.12 -7.83 10.28
C GLU A 50 16.46 -6.46 10.46
N ASN A 51 17.20 -5.49 10.99
CA ASN A 51 16.72 -4.13 11.20
C ASN A 51 16.41 -3.41 9.89
N ASP A 52 17.21 -3.60 8.83
CA ASP A 52 16.91 -3.04 7.52
C ASP A 52 15.62 -3.61 6.95
N ARG A 53 15.44 -4.94 7.02
CA ARG A 53 14.21 -5.59 6.56
C ARG A 53 12.99 -5.09 7.31
N LYS A 54 13.06 -4.95 8.65
CA LYS A 54 11.99 -4.35 9.46
C LYS A 54 11.70 -2.91 9.04
N SER A 55 12.73 -2.09 8.85
CA SER A 55 12.60 -0.69 8.39
C SER A 55 11.92 -0.59 7.04
N PHE A 56 12.29 -1.43 6.07
CA PHE A 56 11.69 -1.43 4.74
C PHE A 56 10.21 -1.84 4.78
N LEU A 57 9.83 -2.80 5.62
CA LEU A 57 8.42 -3.20 5.78
C LEU A 57 7.57 -2.11 6.44
N ILE A 58 8.09 -1.42 7.45
CA ILE A 58 7.43 -0.28 8.09
C ILE A 58 7.27 0.87 7.09
N ASN A 59 8.30 1.20 6.34
CA ASN A 59 8.26 2.24 5.31
C ASN A 59 7.25 1.88 4.19
N ALA A 60 7.21 0.62 3.78
CA ALA A 60 6.25 0.11 2.81
C ALA A 60 4.80 0.26 3.29
N THR A 61 4.52 -0.11 4.54
CA THR A 61 3.21 0.04 5.16
C THR A 61 2.79 1.51 5.21
N ASN A 62 3.67 2.39 5.66
CA ASN A 62 3.43 3.84 5.69
C ASN A 62 3.17 4.41 4.29
N TYR A 63 3.91 3.96 3.29
CA TYR A 63 3.74 4.40 1.91
C TYR A 63 2.36 4.00 1.38
N ILE A 64 1.98 2.73 1.54
CA ILE A 64 0.69 2.21 1.08
C ILE A 64 -0.45 2.95 1.78
N ASP A 65 -0.44 3.04 3.10
CA ASP A 65 -1.50 3.72 3.84
C ASP A 65 -1.66 5.19 3.42
N ARG A 66 -0.56 5.92 3.28
CA ARG A 66 -0.61 7.34 2.90
C ARG A 66 -1.03 7.57 1.45
N THR A 67 -0.53 6.73 0.53
CA THR A 67 -0.77 6.91 -0.91
C THR A 67 -2.21 6.53 -1.26
N TYR A 68 -2.66 5.37 -0.81
CA TYR A 68 -3.99 4.87 -1.17
C TYR A 68 -5.12 5.48 -0.33
N SER A 69 -4.83 6.02 0.87
CA SER A 69 -5.82 6.83 1.59
C SER A 69 -6.23 8.08 0.83
N LYS A 70 -5.34 8.67 0.03
CA LYS A 70 -5.67 9.83 -0.82
C LYS A 70 -6.61 9.47 -1.96
N LEU A 71 -6.56 8.24 -2.44
CA LEU A 71 -7.49 7.72 -3.45
C LEU A 71 -8.84 7.33 -2.84
N GLY A 72 -8.86 7.10 -1.54
CA GLY A 72 -10.03 6.69 -0.76
C GLY A 72 -10.19 5.18 -0.71
N TRP A 73 -9.80 4.57 0.40
CA TRP A 73 -10.08 3.17 0.67
C TRP A 73 -11.60 2.90 0.69
N LYS A 74 -12.03 1.77 0.13
CA LYS A 74 -13.41 1.29 0.26
C LYS A 74 -13.67 0.79 1.69
N GLY A 75 -14.93 0.66 2.08
CA GLY A 75 -15.33 0.27 3.41
C GLY A 75 -14.93 1.29 4.49
N GLN A 76 -15.01 0.92 5.74
CA GLN A 76 -14.70 1.77 6.90
C GLN A 76 -13.70 1.09 7.83
N LYS A 77 -12.89 1.86 8.55
CA LYS A 77 -12.00 1.31 9.58
C LYS A 77 -12.82 0.56 10.64
N LYS A 78 -12.49 -0.71 10.90
CA LYS A 78 -13.23 -1.60 11.81
C LYS A 78 -13.29 -1.03 13.24
N TYR A 79 -12.19 -0.47 13.71
CA TYR A 79 -12.06 0.08 15.06
C TYR A 79 -11.99 1.61 15.09
N ARG A 80 -12.42 2.26 14.01
CA ARG A 80 -12.52 3.72 13.89
C ARG A 80 -11.18 4.42 14.19
N ARG A 81 -11.17 5.34 15.18
CA ARG A 81 -9.99 6.14 15.53
C ARG A 81 -8.95 5.40 16.38
N ASN A 82 -9.33 4.28 17.00
CA ASN A 82 -8.42 3.53 17.87
C ASN A 82 -7.41 2.69 17.07
N GLN A 83 -7.66 2.53 15.77
CA GLN A 83 -6.85 1.72 14.87
C GLN A 83 -5.66 2.53 14.35
N SER A 84 -4.45 2.01 14.54
CA SER A 84 -3.20 2.66 14.12
C SER A 84 -3.07 2.75 12.60
N LEU A 85 -3.38 1.67 11.89
CA LEU A 85 -3.24 1.54 10.43
C LEU A 85 -4.59 1.69 9.70
N CYS A 86 -4.61 1.65 8.38
CA CYS A 86 -5.83 1.78 7.58
C CYS A 86 -6.70 0.51 7.57
N PHE A 87 -6.12 -0.65 7.80
CA PHE A 87 -6.81 -1.94 7.96
C PHE A 87 -6.67 -2.47 9.38
N PRO A 88 -7.62 -3.34 9.85
CA PRO A 88 -8.73 -3.98 9.14
C PRO A 88 -9.88 -3.01 8.82
N ARG A 89 -10.74 -3.40 7.84
CA ARG A 89 -11.90 -2.62 7.42
C ARG A 89 -13.17 -3.48 7.45
N VAL A 90 -14.32 -2.85 7.64
CA VAL A 90 -15.66 -3.45 7.50
C VAL A 90 -16.32 -2.90 6.25
N GLU A 91 -17.35 -3.56 5.75
CA GLU A 91 -18.04 -3.19 4.51
C GLU A 91 -17.07 -3.09 3.32
N LEU A 92 -16.04 -3.91 3.34
CA LEU A 92 -15.07 -4.06 2.28
C LEU A 92 -15.35 -5.36 1.53
N TYR A 93 -15.53 -5.26 0.23
CA TYR A 93 -15.79 -6.40 -0.64
C TYR A 93 -14.72 -6.51 -1.70
N ASP A 94 -14.31 -7.73 -2.01
CA ASP A 94 -13.40 -8.00 -3.11
C ASP A 94 -14.09 -7.83 -4.48
N LYS A 95 -13.36 -8.10 -5.55
CA LYS A 95 -13.87 -8.01 -6.93
C LYS A 95 -14.98 -9.03 -7.23
N ASP A 96 -15.05 -10.12 -6.49
CA ASP A 96 -16.01 -11.21 -6.64
C ASP A 96 -17.23 -11.03 -5.72
N GLY A 97 -17.24 -9.95 -4.91
CA GLY A 97 -18.35 -9.57 -4.03
C GLY A 97 -18.31 -10.23 -2.66
N TYR A 98 -17.23 -10.90 -2.29
CA TYR A 98 -17.07 -11.47 -0.96
C TYR A 98 -16.56 -10.42 0.04
N GLU A 99 -17.10 -10.45 1.24
CA GLU A 99 -16.64 -9.56 2.30
C GLU A 99 -15.22 -9.95 2.74
N VAL A 100 -14.36 -8.94 2.81
CA VAL A 100 -12.96 -9.08 3.22
C VAL A 100 -12.86 -8.81 4.72
N ASP A 101 -12.58 -9.82 5.51
CA ASP A 101 -12.32 -9.68 6.95
C ASP A 101 -10.81 -9.67 7.25
N GLY A 102 -10.42 -8.94 8.31
CA GLY A 102 -9.04 -8.85 8.77
C GLY A 102 -8.10 -8.10 7.82
N ILE A 103 -6.92 -8.65 7.61
CA ILE A 103 -5.88 -8.08 6.75
C ILE A 103 -5.83 -8.87 5.43
N PRO A 104 -6.23 -8.27 4.29
CA PRO A 104 -6.25 -8.97 3.00
C PRO A 104 -4.88 -9.50 2.60
N GLU A 105 -4.86 -10.66 1.99
CA GLU A 105 -3.61 -11.27 1.51
C GLU A 105 -2.93 -10.42 0.42
N GLU A 106 -3.71 -9.77 -0.42
CA GLU A 106 -3.24 -8.85 -1.44
C GLU A 106 -2.53 -7.64 -0.82
N LEU A 107 -3.04 -7.13 0.30
CA LEU A 107 -2.38 -6.05 1.05
C LEU A 107 -1.04 -6.50 1.63
N LYS A 108 -0.98 -7.71 2.18
CA LYS A 108 0.29 -8.28 2.70
C LYS A 108 1.33 -8.42 1.59
N LYS A 109 0.92 -8.95 0.43
CA LYS A 109 1.79 -9.05 -0.75
C LYS A 109 2.24 -7.69 -1.24
N ALA A 110 1.35 -6.69 -1.30
CA ALA A 110 1.69 -5.33 -1.68
C ALA A 110 2.74 -4.71 -0.73
N VAL A 111 2.62 -4.97 0.59
CA VAL A 111 3.63 -4.52 1.57
C VAL A 111 4.99 -5.18 1.30
N CYS A 112 5.02 -6.48 1.02
CA CYS A 112 6.26 -7.17 0.67
C CYS A 112 6.89 -6.60 -0.61
N GLU A 113 6.09 -6.38 -1.66
CA GLU A 113 6.58 -5.78 -2.91
C GLU A 113 7.13 -4.36 -2.69
N ALA A 114 6.38 -3.51 -1.98
CA ALA A 114 6.84 -2.17 -1.65
C ALA A 114 8.11 -2.19 -0.78
N GLY A 115 8.21 -3.12 0.18
CA GLY A 115 9.40 -3.36 0.99
C GLY A 115 10.61 -3.69 0.13
N PHE A 116 10.45 -4.58 -0.84
CA PHE A 116 11.52 -4.92 -1.78
C PHE A 116 11.90 -3.74 -2.69
N ILE A 117 10.92 -3.01 -3.23
CA ILE A 117 11.18 -1.81 -4.04
C ILE A 117 11.98 -0.79 -3.22
N SER A 118 11.68 -0.63 -1.93
CA SER A 118 12.36 0.34 -1.07
C SER A 118 13.84 0.03 -0.82
N THR A 119 14.30 -1.18 -1.11
CA THR A 119 15.74 -1.52 -1.02
C THR A 119 16.58 -0.81 -2.08
N THR A 120 15.99 -0.46 -3.20
CA THR A 120 16.68 0.16 -4.35
C THR A 120 16.17 1.55 -4.69
N THR A 121 14.93 1.87 -4.34
CA THR A 121 14.28 3.12 -4.75
C THR A 121 13.49 3.71 -3.58
N SER A 122 13.64 5.02 -3.34
CA SER A 122 12.82 5.70 -2.33
C SER A 122 11.34 5.70 -2.73
N LEU A 123 10.49 5.13 -1.88
CA LEU A 123 9.03 5.11 -2.08
C LEU A 123 8.42 6.53 -2.05
N PHE A 124 9.02 7.44 -1.29
CA PHE A 124 8.53 8.80 -1.10
C PHE A 124 9.23 9.83 -2.00
N THR A 125 9.70 9.41 -3.16
CA THR A 125 10.31 10.36 -4.09
C THR A 125 9.28 11.37 -4.54
N VAL A 126 9.53 12.64 -4.17
CA VAL A 126 8.78 13.80 -4.60
C VAL A 126 9.38 14.27 -5.92
N LYS A 127 8.58 14.39 -6.96
CA LYS A 127 9.00 15.03 -8.22
C LYS A 127 8.18 16.30 -8.44
N ASP A 128 8.88 17.39 -8.67
CA ASP A 128 8.25 18.64 -9.09
C ASP A 128 7.67 18.50 -10.50
N ALA A 129 6.49 19.06 -10.72
CA ALA A 129 5.72 18.95 -11.97
C ALA A 129 6.46 19.49 -13.21
N ALA A 130 7.57 20.21 -13.04
CA ALA A 130 8.34 20.85 -14.11
C ALA A 130 9.27 19.90 -14.89
N GLY A 131 9.43 18.65 -14.46
CA GLY A 131 10.36 17.69 -15.06
C GLY A 131 9.81 16.27 -15.23
N SER A 132 8.51 16.12 -15.43
CA SER A 132 7.89 14.79 -15.50
C SER A 132 8.31 13.99 -16.74
N ILE A 133 9.23 13.05 -16.54
CA ILE A 133 9.41 11.91 -17.43
C ILE A 133 8.15 11.06 -17.29
N LYS A 134 7.40 10.86 -18.38
CA LYS A 134 6.12 10.13 -18.36
C LYS A 134 6.24 8.65 -17.99
N ALA A 135 7.40 8.06 -18.14
CA ALA A 135 7.68 6.68 -17.69
C ALA A 135 9.19 6.50 -17.56
N GLN A 136 9.64 5.84 -16.52
CA GLN A 136 11.00 5.36 -16.38
C GLN A 136 10.96 3.86 -16.17
N LYS A 137 11.49 3.11 -17.16
CA LYS A 137 11.60 1.66 -17.06
C LYS A 137 12.99 1.33 -16.52
N VAL A 138 13.04 0.79 -15.33
CA VAL A 138 14.26 0.24 -14.73
C VAL A 138 14.04 -1.26 -14.58
N ASP A 139 14.54 -1.99 -15.52
CA ASP A 139 14.67 -3.43 -15.71
C ASP A 139 13.44 -4.32 -15.39
N VAL A 140 12.70 -4.15 -14.32
CA VAL A 140 11.48 -4.91 -13.98
C VAL A 140 10.39 -4.00 -13.36
N LEU A 141 10.67 -2.73 -13.17
CA LEU A 141 9.78 -1.77 -12.51
C LEU A 141 9.29 -0.73 -13.51
N GLU A 142 8.03 -0.80 -13.87
CA GLU A 142 7.35 0.26 -14.60
C GLU A 142 6.75 1.25 -13.61
N VAL A 143 7.22 2.50 -13.63
CA VAL A 143 6.72 3.58 -12.79
C VAL A 143 5.91 4.52 -13.67
N GLU A 144 4.58 4.49 -13.54
CA GLU A 144 3.71 5.47 -14.18
C GLU A 144 3.54 6.72 -13.31
N TYR A 145 3.75 7.88 -13.91
CA TYR A 145 3.52 9.17 -13.29
C TYR A 145 2.17 9.73 -13.77
N TYR A 146 1.19 9.75 -12.89
CA TYR A 146 -0.08 10.40 -13.19
C TYR A 146 0.03 11.91 -12.97
N SER A 147 -0.03 12.69 -14.05
CA SER A 147 -0.22 14.13 -13.96
C SER A 147 -1.71 14.44 -14.01
N ASP A 148 -2.31 14.82 -12.90
CA ASP A 148 -3.56 15.58 -12.94
C ASP A 148 -3.21 17.00 -13.42
N LYS A 149 -3.73 17.39 -14.59
CA LYS A 149 -3.47 18.68 -15.25
C LYS A 149 -3.95 19.91 -14.47
N GLU A 150 -4.53 19.72 -13.30
CA GLU A 150 -5.22 20.81 -12.58
C GLU A 150 -4.66 21.16 -11.19
N THR A 151 -3.60 20.52 -10.72
CA THR A 151 -3.01 20.88 -9.43
C THR A 151 -1.50 21.03 -9.54
N SER A 152 -1.02 22.24 -9.37
CA SER A 152 0.35 22.56 -8.99
C SER A 152 0.66 21.87 -7.66
N GLY A 153 0.99 20.60 -7.65
CA GLY A 153 1.14 19.77 -6.47
C GLY A 153 2.24 18.73 -6.62
N THR A 154 2.93 18.55 -5.56
CA THR A 154 3.92 17.52 -5.29
C THR A 154 3.30 16.11 -5.45
N TYR A 155 3.81 15.30 -6.37
CA TYR A 155 3.33 13.94 -6.62
C TYR A 155 4.20 12.92 -5.90
N ILE A 156 3.55 11.93 -5.27
CA ILE A 156 4.21 10.71 -4.79
C ILE A 156 4.14 9.69 -5.93
N SER A 157 5.26 9.07 -6.27
CA SER A 157 5.32 8.01 -7.29
C SER A 157 4.41 6.85 -6.88
N ARG A 158 3.65 6.33 -7.85
CA ARG A 158 2.88 5.09 -7.68
C ARG A 158 3.53 3.98 -8.48
N PHE A 159 3.46 2.78 -7.96
CA PHE A 159 4.05 1.59 -8.59
C PHE A 159 2.91 0.70 -9.09
N THR A 160 2.91 0.39 -10.39
CA THR A 160 1.85 -0.39 -11.05
C THR A 160 1.60 -1.73 -10.37
N VAL A 161 2.67 -2.40 -9.94
CA VAL A 161 2.55 -3.67 -9.21
C VAL A 161 1.73 -3.56 -7.93
N LEU A 162 1.84 -2.44 -7.20
CA LEU A 162 1.05 -2.20 -5.99
C LEU A 162 -0.40 -1.86 -6.33
N ASP A 163 -0.62 -1.12 -7.43
CA ASP A 163 -1.95 -0.81 -7.93
C ASP A 163 -2.70 -2.07 -8.32
N ASP A 164 -2.05 -3.04 -8.94
CA ASP A 164 -2.64 -4.32 -9.33
C ASP A 164 -3.10 -5.13 -8.11
N PHE A 165 -2.26 -5.24 -7.07
CA PHE A 165 -2.65 -5.91 -5.84
C PHE A 165 -3.82 -5.22 -5.12
N LEU A 166 -3.84 -3.89 -5.13
CA LEU A 166 -4.76 -3.10 -4.31
C LEU A 166 -6.00 -2.60 -5.07
N ALA A 167 -6.11 -2.85 -6.38
CA ALA A 167 -7.18 -2.34 -7.26
C ALA A 167 -8.60 -2.63 -6.73
N GLY A 168 -8.79 -3.73 -6.02
CA GLY A 168 -10.07 -4.10 -5.41
C GLY A 168 -10.47 -3.23 -4.21
N PHE A 169 -9.54 -2.59 -3.53
CA PHE A 169 -9.71 -2.04 -2.19
C PHE A 169 -9.79 -0.51 -2.11
N TYR A 170 -9.50 0.21 -3.19
CA TYR A 170 -9.63 1.68 -3.23
C TYR A 170 -10.59 2.14 -4.35
N LYS A 171 -11.04 3.40 -4.25
CA LYS A 171 -11.96 4.00 -5.23
C LYS A 171 -11.18 4.41 -6.47
N THR A 172 -11.62 3.94 -7.64
CA THR A 172 -11.12 4.44 -8.92
C THR A 172 -12.02 5.56 -9.42
N LYS A 173 -11.47 6.54 -10.17
CA LYS A 173 -12.23 7.69 -10.71
C LYS A 173 -13.47 7.26 -11.52
N ASN A 174 -13.53 6.02 -12.02
CA ASN A 174 -14.65 5.50 -12.80
C ASN A 174 -15.78 4.88 -11.96
N SER A 175 -15.54 4.55 -10.67
CA SER A 175 -16.57 3.92 -9.83
C SER A 175 -17.74 4.85 -9.53
N ASP A 176 -17.50 6.15 -9.37
CA ASP A 176 -18.56 7.13 -9.08
C ASP A 176 -19.45 7.45 -10.29
N SER A 177 -18.94 7.27 -11.52
CA SER A 177 -19.73 7.53 -12.73
C SER A 177 -20.70 6.40 -13.04
N MET A 178 -20.39 5.15 -12.69
CA MET A 178 -21.31 4.02 -12.86
C MET A 178 -22.46 4.04 -11.87
N VAL A 179 -22.19 4.38 -10.60
CA VAL A 179 -23.25 4.50 -9.58
C VAL A 179 -24.22 5.63 -9.91
N LYS A 180 -23.73 6.78 -10.38
CA LYS A 180 -24.59 7.89 -10.82
C LYS A 180 -25.43 7.54 -12.04
N ARG A 181 -24.93 6.72 -12.98
CA ARG A 181 -25.73 6.25 -14.12
C ARG A 181 -26.83 5.27 -13.71
N ALA A 182 -26.56 4.33 -12.81
CA ALA A 182 -27.56 3.39 -12.32
C ALA A 182 -28.74 4.09 -11.62
N ILE A 183 -28.44 5.05 -10.73
CA ILE A 183 -29.47 5.82 -10.01
C ILE A 183 -30.31 6.68 -10.96
N HIS A 184 -29.74 7.19 -12.06
CA HIS A 184 -30.48 8.03 -13.01
C HIS A 184 -31.41 7.22 -13.92
N THR A 185 -31.12 5.94 -14.17
CA THR A 185 -31.98 5.06 -15.01
C THR A 185 -33.19 4.56 -14.23
N ASP A 186 -33.09 4.35 -12.94
CA ASP A 186 -34.19 3.86 -12.10
C ASP A 186 -35.24 4.94 -11.78
N MET A 187 -34.89 6.24 -11.90
CA MET A 187 -35.85 7.33 -11.66
C MET A 187 -36.71 7.71 -12.87
N LEU A 188 -36.42 7.19 -14.06
CA LEU A 188 -37.21 7.50 -15.29
C LEU A 188 -38.11 6.36 -15.75
N GLY A 189 -38.20 5.27 -15.00
CA GLY A 189 -38.99 4.06 -15.36
C GLY A 189 -40.28 3.90 -14.58
N GLY A 190 -41.01 4.95 -14.29
CA GLY A 190 -42.28 4.81 -13.64
C GLY A 190 -43.27 5.90 -14.03
N TRP A 191 -44.06 5.61 -15.08
CA TRP A 191 -45.44 6.11 -15.32
C TRP A 191 -45.79 5.87 -16.78
N ILE A 192 -46.36 4.71 -17.06
CA ILE A 192 -47.49 4.52 -17.96
C ILE A 192 -48.39 3.46 -17.34
#